data_0444ae54db9e42650348438a430bc7a3
#
_entry.id   0444ae54db9e42650348438a430bc7a3
#
_cell.length_a   1.000
_cell.length_b   1.000
_cell.length_c   1.000
_cell.angle_alpha   90.00
_cell.angle_beta   90.00
_cell.angle_gamma   90.00
#
_symmetry.space_group_name_H-M   'P 1'
#
loop_
_entity.id
_entity.type
_entity.pdbx_description
1 polymer ?
#
loop_
_entity_poly.entity_id
_entity_poly.type
_entity_poly.pdbx_seq_one_letter_code
_entity_poly.pdbx_strand_id
1 'polypeptide(L)'
;MFKIWFARLSSPEGLEIHNARLSQHNKRYTDFLYARQQRQGMLYRDCQRMVNQDRNVFAACMVACADADAMVTGVTRNSFDALDEISRVIAVKPDCVLFGLTVLLARERTVLLADTLVHEVPSSAQLADIAIQAAAKGHELGLEPRVALLSYSNFGNPMGKDVERVRAAVALLDQRGVGFEYDGEMSADVALDEGLMRRLYPFCRLAGPANILVMPELHSANIAAKLLPQLGGGTVVGPLLLGLSHPVQIVNMGATVSDLVNLAALSAHDAIR
;
A
#
# COMPACT_ATOMS: atom_id res chain seq x y z
N MET A 1 9.48 9.39 19.68
CA MET A 1 9.76 8.22 20.54
C MET A 1 8.83 7.10 20.06
N PHE A 2 9.41 6.06 19.44
CA PHE A 2 8.59 5.00 18.83
C PHE A 2 8.01 4.08 19.89
N LYS A 3 6.68 3.88 19.86
CA LYS A 3 5.97 2.93 20.74
C LYS A 3 5.76 1.62 19.96
N ILE A 4 6.66 0.64 20.14
CA ILE A 4 6.58 -0.69 19.51
C ILE A 4 6.12 -1.70 20.58
N TRP A 5 5.14 -2.54 20.23
CA TRP A 5 4.59 -3.57 21.12
C TRP A 5 5.26 -4.92 20.86
N PHE A 6 6.02 -5.45 21.85
CA PHE A 6 6.59 -6.81 21.83
C PHE A 6 5.97 -7.67 22.95
N ALA A 7 5.22 -8.69 22.58
CA ALA A 7 4.79 -9.73 23.52
C ALA A 7 5.90 -10.80 23.63
N ARG A 8 6.64 -10.82 24.74
CA ARG A 8 7.62 -11.83 25.22
C ARG A 8 9.08 -11.41 25.38
N LEU A 9 9.39 -10.15 25.41
CA LEU A 9 10.69 -9.73 25.93
C LEU A 9 10.45 -8.98 27.24
N SER A 10 11.30 -9.21 28.25
CA SER A 10 11.42 -8.28 29.37
C SER A 10 11.42 -6.87 28.81
N SER A 11 10.43 -6.05 29.22
CA SER A 11 10.21 -4.71 28.64
C SER A 11 11.54 -4.01 28.47
N PRO A 12 11.99 -3.69 27.23
CA PRO A 12 13.11 -2.77 27.09
C PRO A 12 12.72 -1.47 27.78
N GLU A 13 13.64 -0.86 28.51
CA GLU A 13 13.40 0.41 29.17
C GLU A 13 12.83 1.43 28.17
N GLY A 14 11.70 2.07 28.53
CA GLY A 14 11.04 3.08 27.71
C GLY A 14 9.82 2.64 26.90
N LEU A 15 9.35 1.39 27.02
CA LEU A 15 8.07 0.97 26.41
C LEU A 15 6.89 1.31 27.33
N GLU A 16 5.90 2.00 26.76
CA GLU A 16 4.61 2.26 27.41
C GLU A 16 3.56 1.24 26.95
N ILE A 17 2.89 0.62 27.89
CA ILE A 17 1.78 -0.31 27.61
C ILE A 17 0.46 0.41 27.84
N HIS A 18 -0.34 0.54 26.79
CA HIS A 18 -1.69 1.11 26.85
C HIS A 18 -2.74 0.01 26.89
N ASN A 19 -3.65 0.09 27.86
CA ASN A 19 -4.84 -0.75 27.89
C ASN A 19 -6.04 0.07 27.36
N ALA A 20 -6.55 -0.32 26.19
CA ALA A 20 -7.68 0.37 25.56
C ALA A 20 -8.92 0.51 26.47
N ARG A 21 -9.21 -0.48 27.33
CA ARG A 21 -10.37 -0.45 28.24
C ARG A 21 -10.23 0.55 29.39
N LEU A 22 -9.00 0.81 29.81
CA LEU A 22 -8.69 1.60 31.02
C LEU A 22 -8.05 2.96 30.68
N SER A 23 -7.92 3.29 29.42
CA SER A 23 -7.25 4.50 29.01
C SER A 23 -8.05 5.75 29.35
N GLN A 24 -7.36 6.75 29.90
CA GLN A 24 -7.92 8.09 30.14
C GLN A 24 -8.30 8.82 28.83
N HIS A 25 -7.80 8.38 27.70
CA HIS A 25 -8.07 8.96 26.37
C HIS A 25 -9.36 8.45 25.72
N ASN A 26 -10.03 7.43 26.29
CA ASN A 26 -11.19 6.78 25.68
C ASN A 26 -12.30 7.74 25.29
N LYS A 27 -12.60 8.73 26.14
CA LYS A 27 -13.63 9.72 25.81
C LYS A 27 -13.23 10.54 24.59
N ARG A 28 -12.00 11.08 24.54
CA ARG A 28 -11.50 11.88 23.42
C ARG A 28 -11.51 11.09 22.11
N TYR A 29 -11.05 9.83 22.13
CA TYR A 29 -11.04 8.96 20.97
C TYR A 29 -12.45 8.58 20.50
N THR A 30 -13.37 8.36 21.44
CA THR A 30 -14.77 8.11 21.12
C THR A 30 -15.42 9.33 20.47
N ASP A 31 -15.20 10.51 21.02
CA ASP A 31 -15.71 11.79 20.48
C ASP A 31 -15.17 12.02 19.06
N PHE A 32 -13.88 11.78 18.84
CA PHE A 32 -13.22 11.87 17.53
C PHE A 32 -13.84 10.89 16.53
N LEU A 33 -13.92 9.60 16.89
CA LEU A 33 -14.46 8.56 16.01
C LEU A 33 -15.94 8.84 15.69
N TYR A 34 -16.73 9.25 16.67
CA TYR A 34 -18.13 9.58 16.48
C TYR A 34 -18.30 10.77 15.53
N ALA A 35 -17.55 11.86 15.74
CA ALA A 35 -17.60 13.02 14.85
C ALA A 35 -17.34 12.64 13.38
N ARG A 36 -16.47 11.66 13.14
CA ARG A 36 -16.15 11.14 11.83
C ARG A 36 -17.21 10.21 11.25
N GLN A 37 -17.81 9.34 12.07
CA GLN A 37 -18.66 8.23 11.64
C GLN A 37 -20.16 8.49 11.76
N GLN A 38 -20.58 9.53 12.50
CA GLN A 38 -22.00 9.81 12.76
C GLN A 38 -22.84 9.98 11.49
N ARG A 39 -22.27 10.58 10.43
CA ARG A 39 -22.96 10.73 9.14
C ARG A 39 -23.06 9.44 8.33
N GLN A 40 -22.34 8.40 8.75
CA GLN A 40 -22.41 7.04 8.19
C GLN A 40 -23.35 6.15 9.02
N GLY A 41 -24.10 6.72 9.96
CA GLY A 41 -25.10 6.03 10.77
C GLY A 41 -24.57 5.35 12.03
N MET A 42 -23.30 5.55 12.38
CA MET A 42 -22.73 4.96 13.59
C MET A 42 -23.21 5.68 14.84
N LEU A 43 -23.63 4.93 15.86
CA LEU A 43 -24.07 5.50 17.14
C LEU A 43 -22.88 5.74 18.06
N TYR A 44 -22.98 6.72 18.94
CA TYR A 44 -21.94 7.06 19.93
C TYR A 44 -21.50 5.84 20.76
N ARG A 45 -22.46 5.03 21.24
CA ARG A 45 -22.19 3.80 22.01
C ARG A 45 -21.38 2.77 21.21
N ASP A 46 -21.56 2.72 19.88
CA ASP A 46 -20.84 1.78 19.03
C ASP A 46 -19.40 2.25 18.83
N CYS A 47 -19.19 3.55 18.65
CA CYS A 47 -17.86 4.16 18.65
C CYS A 47 -17.14 3.91 19.97
N GLN A 48 -17.82 4.09 21.10
CA GLN A 48 -17.26 3.85 22.42
C GLN A 48 -16.85 2.38 22.61
N ARG A 49 -17.69 1.45 22.14
CA ARG A 49 -17.39 0.01 22.19
C ARG A 49 -16.16 -0.32 21.34
N MET A 50 -16.08 0.21 20.13
CA MET A 50 -14.93 0.00 19.24
C MET A 50 -13.63 0.52 19.86
N VAL A 51 -13.61 1.75 20.35
CA VAL A 51 -12.42 2.34 20.99
C VAL A 51 -11.97 1.52 22.20
N ASN A 52 -12.93 1.04 23.03
CA ASN A 52 -12.61 0.30 24.25
C ASN A 52 -12.22 -1.16 24.03
N GLN A 53 -12.63 -1.77 22.91
CA GLN A 53 -12.49 -3.23 22.70
C GLN A 53 -11.60 -3.61 21.53
N ASP A 54 -11.45 -2.70 20.56
CA ASP A 54 -10.62 -2.96 19.40
C ASP A 54 -9.29 -2.21 19.46
N ARG A 55 -8.19 -2.98 19.47
CA ARG A 55 -6.84 -2.44 19.59
C ARG A 55 -6.40 -1.66 18.34
N ASN A 56 -6.89 -2.03 17.13
CA ASN A 56 -6.54 -1.33 15.91
C ASN A 56 -7.25 0.03 15.86
N VAL A 57 -8.54 0.06 16.23
CA VAL A 57 -9.30 1.32 16.34
C VAL A 57 -8.68 2.23 17.41
N PHE A 58 -8.31 1.68 18.58
CA PHE A 58 -7.66 2.47 19.62
C PHE A 58 -6.32 3.04 19.16
N ALA A 59 -5.45 2.21 18.58
CA ALA A 59 -4.15 2.64 18.10
C ALA A 59 -4.25 3.63 16.91
N ALA A 60 -5.21 3.43 16.01
CA ALA A 60 -5.49 4.37 14.94
C ALA A 60 -5.97 5.74 15.48
N CYS A 61 -6.79 5.76 16.55
CA CYS A 61 -7.18 6.99 17.23
C CYS A 61 -5.97 7.67 17.89
N MET A 62 -4.99 6.92 18.44
CA MET A 62 -3.76 7.51 18.98
C MET A 62 -3.02 8.30 17.90
N VAL A 63 -2.88 7.72 16.71
CA VAL A 63 -2.20 8.37 15.59
C VAL A 63 -3.02 9.57 15.07
N ALA A 64 -4.31 9.38 14.86
CA ALA A 64 -5.19 10.45 14.36
C ALA A 64 -5.33 11.64 15.33
N CYS A 65 -5.15 11.41 16.62
CA CYS A 65 -5.18 12.45 17.66
C CYS A 65 -3.78 12.95 18.08
N ALA A 66 -2.75 12.61 17.32
CA ALA A 66 -1.34 13.02 17.55
C ALA A 66 -0.74 12.56 18.90
N ASP A 67 -1.21 11.44 19.46
CA ASP A 67 -0.60 10.79 20.62
C ASP A 67 0.45 9.75 20.20
N ALA A 68 0.54 9.45 18.90
CA ALA A 68 1.57 8.65 18.27
C ALA A 68 1.81 9.15 16.85
N ASP A 69 3.03 8.97 16.32
CA ASP A 69 3.44 9.48 15.01
C ASP A 69 3.07 8.51 13.88
N ALA A 70 3.07 7.20 14.16
CA ALA A 70 2.78 6.14 13.20
C ALA A 70 2.19 4.91 13.88
N MET A 71 1.61 4.02 13.09
CA MET A 71 1.05 2.75 13.56
C MET A 71 1.59 1.58 12.75
N VAL A 72 1.99 0.51 13.43
CA VAL A 72 2.23 -0.81 12.82
C VAL A 72 1.35 -1.83 13.51
N THR A 73 0.57 -2.58 12.74
CA THR A 73 -0.35 -3.60 13.26
C THR A 73 -0.33 -4.86 12.38
N GLY A 74 -1.08 -5.89 12.76
CA GLY A 74 -1.20 -7.15 12.02
C GLY A 74 -0.77 -8.35 12.85
N VAL A 75 -0.15 -9.35 12.21
CA VAL A 75 0.34 -10.62 12.77
C VAL A 75 -0.79 -11.55 13.25
N THR A 76 -1.78 -11.03 13.97
CA THR A 76 -2.83 -11.82 14.63
C THR A 76 -4.22 -11.65 14.01
N ARG A 77 -4.35 -10.86 12.97
CA ARG A 77 -5.59 -10.61 12.22
C ARG A 77 -5.35 -10.65 10.71
N ASN A 78 -6.40 -10.91 9.96
CA ASN A 78 -6.39 -10.74 8.52
C ASN A 78 -6.14 -9.26 8.17
N SER A 79 -5.36 -9.03 7.12
CA SER A 79 -5.01 -7.67 6.68
C SER A 79 -6.23 -6.86 6.22
N PHE A 80 -7.24 -7.49 5.64
CA PHE A 80 -8.48 -6.82 5.22
C PHE A 80 -9.31 -6.36 6.42
N ASP A 81 -9.43 -7.19 7.47
CA ASP A 81 -10.12 -6.80 8.70
C ASP A 81 -9.42 -5.61 9.37
N ALA A 82 -8.08 -5.68 9.46
CA ALA A 82 -7.29 -4.59 10.02
C ALA A 82 -7.43 -3.30 9.19
N LEU A 83 -7.46 -3.41 7.87
CA LEU A 83 -7.64 -2.27 6.96
C LEU A 83 -9.01 -1.62 7.13
N ASP A 84 -10.07 -2.40 7.24
CA ASP A 84 -11.43 -1.89 7.50
C ASP A 84 -11.51 -1.13 8.83
N GLU A 85 -10.96 -1.71 9.91
CA GLU A 85 -10.88 -1.08 11.23
C GLU A 85 -10.14 0.26 11.21
N ILE A 86 -8.98 0.32 10.54
CA ILE A 86 -8.16 1.52 10.40
C ILE A 86 -8.84 2.58 9.54
N SER A 87 -9.44 2.19 8.42
CA SER A 87 -10.10 3.11 7.49
C SER A 87 -11.30 3.84 8.08
N ARG A 88 -11.91 3.28 9.12
CA ARG A 88 -12.97 3.97 9.89
C ARG A 88 -12.41 5.15 10.70
N VAL A 89 -11.15 5.11 11.07
CA VAL A 89 -10.48 6.11 11.92
C VAL A 89 -9.66 7.09 11.10
N ILE A 90 -8.78 6.57 10.23
CA ILE A 90 -7.81 7.36 9.45
C ILE A 90 -8.34 7.54 8.02
N ALA A 91 -8.36 8.78 7.56
CA ALA A 91 -8.82 9.12 6.21
C ALA A 91 -7.74 8.79 5.16
N VAL A 92 -8.17 8.60 3.93
CA VAL A 92 -7.32 8.73 2.76
C VAL A 92 -6.96 10.21 2.59
N LYS A 93 -5.72 10.50 2.19
CA LYS A 93 -5.28 11.87 1.85
C LYS A 93 -6.14 12.43 0.71
N PRO A 94 -6.41 13.74 0.69
CA PRO A 94 -7.01 14.37 -0.49
C PRO A 94 -6.22 14.02 -1.75
N ASP A 95 -6.93 13.81 -2.86
CA ASP A 95 -6.36 13.50 -4.18
C ASP A 95 -5.47 12.26 -4.24
N CYS A 96 -5.55 11.38 -3.23
CA CYS A 96 -4.87 10.10 -3.19
C CYS A 96 -5.85 8.93 -3.23
N VAL A 97 -5.35 7.78 -3.63
CA VAL A 97 -6.01 6.48 -3.45
C VAL A 97 -5.25 5.65 -2.42
N LEU A 98 -5.99 4.87 -1.66
CA LEU A 98 -5.42 3.90 -0.73
C LEU A 98 -5.02 2.64 -1.51
N PHE A 99 -3.77 2.21 -1.44
CA PHE A 99 -3.31 1.00 -2.13
C PHE A 99 -2.12 0.34 -1.42
N GLY A 100 -1.85 -0.90 -1.79
CA GLY A 100 -0.70 -1.66 -1.31
C GLY A 100 0.45 -1.68 -2.31
N LEU A 101 1.65 -1.29 -1.87
CA LEU A 101 2.87 -1.35 -2.66
C LEU A 101 3.81 -2.41 -2.11
N THR A 102 4.13 -3.42 -2.91
CA THR A 102 5.11 -4.45 -2.52
C THR A 102 6.44 -4.18 -3.20
N VAL A 103 7.52 -4.13 -2.41
CA VAL A 103 8.89 -4.00 -2.90
C VAL A 103 9.49 -5.39 -3.03
N LEU A 104 9.87 -5.77 -4.23
CA LEU A 104 10.58 -7.02 -4.53
C LEU A 104 12.05 -6.72 -4.81
N LEU A 105 12.91 -7.20 -3.93
CA LEU A 105 14.38 -7.15 -4.10
C LEU A 105 14.84 -8.48 -4.69
N ALA A 106 14.96 -8.56 -6.01
CA ALA A 106 15.33 -9.79 -6.73
C ALA A 106 16.67 -9.62 -7.43
N ARG A 107 17.65 -10.40 -7.02
CA ARG A 107 19.02 -10.38 -7.57
C ARG A 107 19.58 -8.95 -7.61
N GLU A 108 19.73 -8.38 -8.83
CA GLU A 108 20.29 -7.03 -9.03
C GLU A 108 19.20 -5.99 -9.33
N ARG A 109 17.93 -6.32 -9.13
CA ARG A 109 16.80 -5.44 -9.48
C ARG A 109 15.88 -5.21 -8.29
N THR A 110 15.47 -3.96 -8.11
CA THR A 110 14.34 -3.59 -7.25
C THR A 110 13.14 -3.34 -8.12
N VAL A 111 12.03 -4.04 -7.86
CA VAL A 111 10.78 -3.90 -8.59
C VAL A 111 9.65 -3.64 -7.60
N LEU A 112 8.83 -2.65 -7.90
CA LEU A 112 7.64 -2.31 -7.12
C LEU A 112 6.40 -2.90 -7.80
N LEU A 113 5.55 -3.56 -7.04
CA LEU A 113 4.27 -4.13 -7.49
C LEU A 113 3.11 -3.37 -6.83
N ALA A 114 2.16 -2.85 -7.60
CA ALA A 114 0.99 -2.08 -7.15
C ALA A 114 -0.27 -2.44 -7.96
N ASP A 115 -1.45 -2.56 -7.41
CA ASP A 115 -1.87 -2.64 -6.02
C ASP A 115 -1.89 -4.10 -5.54
N THR A 116 -1.23 -4.37 -4.42
CA THR A 116 -1.12 -5.74 -3.91
C THR A 116 -2.04 -6.03 -2.71
N LEU A 117 -2.92 -5.07 -2.32
CA LEU A 117 -3.69 -5.21 -1.09
C LEU A 117 -5.15 -4.73 -1.13
N VAL A 118 -5.50 -3.68 -1.88
CA VAL A 118 -6.75 -2.94 -1.63
C VAL A 118 -7.82 -3.15 -2.71
N HIS A 119 -7.52 -2.87 -3.97
CA HIS A 119 -8.53 -2.84 -5.02
C HIS A 119 -8.64 -4.20 -5.72
N GLU A 120 -9.77 -4.89 -5.54
CA GLU A 120 -10.03 -6.14 -6.26
C GLU A 120 -9.97 -5.93 -7.78
N VAL A 121 -10.73 -4.96 -8.28
CA VAL A 121 -10.76 -4.56 -9.69
C VAL A 121 -10.72 -3.03 -9.78
N PRO A 122 -9.54 -2.42 -9.81
CA PRO A 122 -9.41 -0.96 -9.86
C PRO A 122 -9.96 -0.40 -11.17
N SER A 123 -10.64 0.74 -11.12
CA SER A 123 -11.06 1.50 -12.31
C SER A 123 -9.83 2.08 -13.03
N SER A 124 -10.02 2.53 -14.26
CA SER A 124 -8.95 3.21 -15.03
C SER A 124 -8.39 4.44 -14.30
N ALA A 125 -9.25 5.20 -13.62
CA ALA A 125 -8.83 6.34 -12.82
C ALA A 125 -7.97 5.92 -11.62
N GLN A 126 -8.39 4.86 -10.90
CA GLN A 126 -7.61 4.30 -9.78
C GLN A 126 -6.28 3.73 -10.24
N LEU A 127 -6.23 3.03 -11.40
CA LEU A 127 -4.95 2.55 -11.96
C LEU A 127 -3.99 3.71 -12.28
N ALA A 128 -4.49 4.80 -12.84
CA ALA A 128 -3.67 6.00 -13.09
C ALA A 128 -3.20 6.66 -11.79
N ASP A 129 -4.06 6.77 -10.77
CA ASP A 129 -3.71 7.32 -9.46
C ASP A 129 -2.67 6.43 -8.74
N ILE A 130 -2.83 5.11 -8.79
CA ILE A 130 -1.88 4.13 -8.27
C ILE A 130 -0.52 4.29 -8.97
N ALA A 131 -0.51 4.42 -10.29
CA ALA A 131 0.72 4.62 -11.07
C ALA A 131 1.48 5.87 -10.63
N ILE A 132 0.77 6.99 -10.46
CA ILE A 132 1.35 8.27 -10.02
C ILE A 132 1.94 8.15 -8.60
N GLN A 133 1.18 7.60 -7.67
CA GLN A 133 1.63 7.46 -6.28
C GLN A 133 2.74 6.41 -6.13
N ALA A 134 2.69 5.32 -6.91
CA ALA A 134 3.77 4.32 -6.94
C ALA A 134 5.07 4.91 -7.52
N ALA A 135 4.97 5.74 -8.56
CA ALA A 135 6.12 6.46 -9.12
C ALA A 135 6.73 7.43 -8.10
N ALA A 136 5.90 8.22 -7.40
CA ALA A 136 6.35 9.11 -6.34
C ALA A 136 7.08 8.35 -5.21
N LYS A 137 6.50 7.23 -4.75
CA LYS A 137 7.14 6.39 -3.71
C LYS A 137 8.41 5.71 -4.24
N GLY A 138 8.44 5.29 -5.49
CA GLY A 138 9.65 4.77 -6.13
C GLY A 138 10.78 5.78 -6.14
N HIS A 139 10.48 7.02 -6.49
CA HIS A 139 11.45 8.13 -6.45
C HIS A 139 11.96 8.39 -5.03
N GLU A 140 11.09 8.38 -4.02
CA GLU A 140 11.48 8.48 -2.60
C GLU A 140 12.41 7.36 -2.15
N LEU A 141 12.25 6.15 -2.71
CA LEU A 141 13.12 5.01 -2.46
C LEU A 141 14.42 5.03 -3.31
N GLY A 142 14.66 6.10 -4.06
CA GLY A 142 15.88 6.30 -4.86
C GLY A 142 15.84 5.63 -6.24
N LEU A 143 14.67 5.26 -6.74
CA LEU A 143 14.50 4.73 -8.09
C LEU A 143 14.21 5.88 -9.08
N GLU A 144 14.69 5.73 -10.31
CA GLU A 144 14.17 6.50 -11.46
C GLU A 144 12.94 5.76 -11.99
N PRO A 145 11.72 6.29 -11.82
CA PRO A 145 10.50 5.53 -12.10
C PRO A 145 10.32 5.20 -13.58
N ARG A 146 10.18 3.93 -13.91
CA ARG A 146 9.72 3.39 -15.18
C ARG A 146 8.53 2.50 -14.92
N VAL A 147 7.33 3.02 -15.22
CA VAL A 147 6.05 2.42 -14.84
C VAL A 147 5.47 1.65 -16.03
N ALA A 148 5.23 0.35 -15.85
CA ALA A 148 4.47 -0.46 -16.80
C ALA A 148 3.08 -0.77 -16.24
N LEU A 149 2.04 -0.45 -16.99
CA LEU A 149 0.68 -0.89 -16.70
C LEU A 149 0.48 -2.27 -17.34
N LEU A 150 0.36 -3.30 -16.49
CA LEU A 150 0.39 -4.68 -16.94
C LEU A 150 -0.96 -5.21 -17.41
N SER A 151 -0.89 -6.11 -18.40
CA SER A 151 -2.01 -6.90 -18.90
C SER A 151 -1.48 -8.21 -19.52
N TYR A 152 -2.38 -9.09 -19.93
CA TYR A 152 -2.04 -10.21 -20.81
C TYR A 152 -1.90 -9.78 -22.28
N SER A 153 -2.29 -8.56 -22.61
CA SER A 153 -2.23 -7.93 -23.93
C SER A 153 -1.00 -7.03 -24.06
N ASN A 154 -0.59 -6.76 -25.29
CA ASN A 154 0.45 -5.80 -25.59
C ASN A 154 -0.07 -4.79 -26.64
N PHE A 155 -0.25 -3.52 -26.23
CA PHE A 155 -0.61 -2.39 -27.10
C PHE A 155 -1.85 -2.67 -27.98
N GLY A 156 -2.87 -3.33 -27.42
CA GLY A 156 -4.14 -3.62 -28.09
C GLY A 156 -4.22 -4.99 -28.75
N ASN A 157 -3.27 -5.87 -28.55
CA ASN A 157 -3.31 -7.21 -29.13
C ASN A 157 -3.02 -8.30 -28.05
N PRO A 158 -4.00 -9.14 -27.70
CA PRO A 158 -5.41 -9.10 -28.13
C PRO A 158 -6.23 -8.01 -27.44
N MET A 159 -7.29 -7.55 -28.06
CA MET A 159 -8.27 -6.64 -27.44
C MET A 159 -9.16 -7.39 -26.46
N GLY A 160 -9.61 -6.70 -25.42
CA GLY A 160 -10.52 -7.23 -24.41
C GLY A 160 -10.99 -6.16 -23.44
N LYS A 161 -12.10 -6.43 -22.75
CA LYS A 161 -12.72 -5.46 -21.84
C LYS A 161 -11.81 -5.01 -20.70
N ASP A 162 -11.03 -5.93 -20.11
CA ASP A 162 -10.07 -5.61 -19.07
C ASP A 162 -8.83 -4.89 -19.63
N VAL A 163 -8.45 -5.19 -20.87
CA VAL A 163 -7.40 -4.52 -21.60
C VAL A 163 -7.76 -3.05 -21.84
N GLU A 164 -9.00 -2.76 -22.26
CA GLU A 164 -9.51 -1.41 -22.47
C GLU A 164 -9.43 -0.56 -21.21
N ARG A 165 -9.68 -1.15 -20.03
CA ARG A 165 -9.57 -0.48 -18.75
C ARG A 165 -8.13 -0.03 -18.46
N VAL A 166 -7.14 -0.87 -18.72
CA VAL A 166 -5.72 -0.56 -18.52
C VAL A 166 -5.27 0.50 -19.55
N ARG A 167 -5.67 0.38 -20.81
CA ARG A 167 -5.39 1.38 -21.84
C ARG A 167 -5.97 2.75 -21.50
N ALA A 168 -7.20 2.77 -20.98
CA ALA A 168 -7.83 4.02 -20.53
C ALA A 168 -7.04 4.67 -19.38
N ALA A 169 -6.40 3.88 -18.51
CA ALA A 169 -5.51 4.41 -17.47
C ALA A 169 -4.25 5.06 -18.06
N VAL A 170 -3.65 4.47 -19.10
CA VAL A 170 -2.52 5.09 -19.83
C VAL A 170 -2.95 6.42 -20.47
N ALA A 171 -4.10 6.46 -21.11
CA ALA A 171 -4.64 7.70 -21.69
C ALA A 171 -4.90 8.78 -20.63
N LEU A 172 -5.30 8.41 -19.41
CA LEU A 172 -5.44 9.34 -18.30
C LEU A 172 -4.09 9.89 -17.83
N LEU A 173 -3.03 9.09 -17.82
CA LEU A 173 -1.67 9.56 -17.53
C LEU A 173 -1.19 10.56 -18.61
N ASP A 174 -1.48 10.28 -19.89
CA ASP A 174 -1.19 11.21 -20.99
C ASP A 174 -1.90 12.56 -20.79
N GLN A 175 -3.18 12.55 -20.43
CA GLN A 175 -3.96 13.75 -20.16
C GLN A 175 -3.46 14.56 -18.96
N ARG A 176 -2.93 13.88 -17.94
CA ARG A 176 -2.41 14.51 -16.73
C ARG A 176 -1.00 15.06 -16.88
N GLY A 177 -0.28 14.70 -17.94
CA GLY A 177 1.06 15.20 -18.24
C GLY A 177 2.08 14.86 -17.14
N VAL A 178 2.13 13.60 -16.70
CA VAL A 178 2.99 13.15 -15.61
C VAL A 178 4.48 13.20 -15.97
N GLY A 179 5.35 13.50 -15.00
CA GLY A 179 6.78 13.73 -15.22
C GLY A 179 7.68 12.50 -15.07
N PHE A 180 7.17 11.28 -15.24
CA PHE A 180 7.93 10.03 -15.18
C PHE A 180 7.66 9.17 -16.41
N GLU A 181 8.53 8.19 -16.68
CA GLU A 181 8.35 7.25 -17.79
C GLU A 181 7.25 6.23 -17.46
N TYR A 182 6.32 6.06 -18.40
CA TYR A 182 5.26 5.05 -18.28
C TYR A 182 4.83 4.57 -19.67
N ASP A 183 4.34 3.34 -19.74
CA ASP A 183 3.69 2.83 -20.95
C ASP A 183 2.79 1.61 -20.61
N GLY A 184 2.02 1.17 -21.57
CA GLY A 184 1.13 0.01 -21.48
C GLY A 184 -0.07 0.14 -22.42
N GLU A 185 -0.94 -0.83 -22.43
CA GLU A 185 -0.80 -2.06 -21.64
C GLU A 185 0.25 -2.98 -22.25
N MET A 186 0.95 -3.71 -21.40
CA MET A 186 1.94 -4.69 -21.85
C MET A 186 2.04 -5.89 -20.91
N SER A 187 2.52 -7.02 -21.43
CA SER A 187 2.79 -8.22 -20.65
C SER A 187 4.04 -8.06 -19.79
N ALA A 188 4.12 -8.84 -18.71
CA ALA A 188 5.21 -8.73 -17.74
C ALA A 188 6.59 -9.05 -18.32
N ASP A 189 6.67 -9.98 -19.26
CA ASP A 189 7.91 -10.32 -19.98
C ASP A 189 8.40 -9.15 -20.84
N VAL A 190 7.49 -8.49 -21.58
CA VAL A 190 7.81 -7.29 -22.36
C VAL A 190 8.25 -6.15 -21.46
N ALA A 191 7.56 -5.95 -20.32
CA ALA A 191 7.90 -4.89 -19.36
C ALA A 191 9.28 -5.05 -18.72
N LEU A 192 9.74 -6.29 -18.52
CA LEU A 192 10.95 -6.61 -17.76
C LEU A 192 12.16 -6.97 -18.61
N ASP A 193 11.98 -7.24 -19.89
CA ASP A 193 13.05 -7.57 -20.86
C ASP A 193 13.17 -6.50 -21.94
N GLU A 194 14.20 -5.66 -21.83
CA GLU A 194 14.45 -4.58 -22.77
C GLU A 194 14.69 -5.10 -24.21
N GLY A 195 15.41 -6.23 -24.34
CA GLY A 195 15.69 -6.83 -25.64
C GLY A 195 14.41 -7.29 -26.34
N LEU A 196 13.50 -7.93 -25.58
CA LEU A 196 12.19 -8.32 -26.09
C LEU A 196 11.34 -7.09 -26.45
N MET A 197 11.30 -6.11 -25.56
CA MET A 197 10.55 -4.86 -25.73
C MET A 197 11.00 -4.14 -27.02
N ARG A 198 12.29 -3.91 -27.21
CA ARG A 198 12.82 -3.20 -28.37
C ARG A 198 12.60 -3.96 -29.68
N ARG A 199 12.69 -5.29 -29.64
CA ARG A 199 12.49 -6.14 -30.81
C ARG A 199 11.06 -6.17 -31.29
N LEU A 200 10.08 -6.27 -30.35
CA LEU A 200 8.67 -6.42 -30.72
C LEU A 200 7.93 -5.09 -30.75
N TYR A 201 8.28 -4.16 -29.86
CA TYR A 201 7.58 -2.89 -29.66
C TYR A 201 8.59 -1.72 -29.60
N PRO A 202 9.29 -1.41 -30.74
CA PRO A 202 10.32 -0.36 -30.77
C PRO A 202 9.76 1.04 -30.49
N PHE A 203 8.45 1.22 -30.53
CA PHE A 203 7.75 2.45 -30.20
C PHE A 203 7.46 2.61 -28.70
N CYS A 204 7.76 1.60 -27.86
CA CYS A 204 7.56 1.69 -26.41
C CYS A 204 8.32 2.87 -25.82
N ARG A 205 7.64 3.64 -24.98
CA ARG A 205 8.13 4.89 -24.38
C ARG A 205 9.13 4.69 -23.25
N LEU A 206 9.20 3.47 -22.65
CA LEU A 206 10.16 3.19 -21.59
C LEU A 206 11.58 3.13 -22.13
N ALA A 207 12.51 3.84 -21.50
CA ALA A 207 13.92 3.85 -21.89
C ALA A 207 14.67 2.55 -21.49
N GLY A 208 14.11 1.73 -20.62
CA GLY A 208 14.65 0.45 -20.17
C GLY A 208 13.59 -0.41 -19.48
N PRO A 209 13.98 -1.53 -18.85
CA PRO A 209 13.04 -2.38 -18.15
C PRO A 209 12.27 -1.62 -17.08
N ALA A 210 10.97 -1.90 -16.94
CA ALA A 210 10.16 -1.31 -15.91
C ALA A 210 10.65 -1.73 -14.52
N ASN A 211 10.59 -0.79 -13.59
CA ASN A 211 10.86 -1.04 -12.16
C ASN A 211 9.63 -0.81 -11.27
N ILE A 212 8.52 -0.36 -11.87
CA ILE A 212 7.22 -0.25 -11.21
C ILE A 212 6.18 -0.93 -12.09
N LEU A 213 5.53 -1.95 -11.56
CA LEU A 213 4.52 -2.74 -12.26
C LEU A 213 3.15 -2.46 -11.64
N VAL A 214 2.28 -1.79 -12.39
CA VAL A 214 0.89 -1.57 -11.98
C VAL A 214 0.06 -2.74 -12.49
N MET A 215 -0.45 -3.52 -11.54
CA MET A 215 -1.19 -4.75 -11.81
C MET A 215 -2.65 -4.42 -12.14
N PRO A 216 -3.29 -5.15 -13.06
CA PRO A 216 -4.65 -4.85 -13.49
C PRO A 216 -5.71 -5.12 -12.42
N GLU A 217 -5.42 -6.01 -11.48
CA GLU A 217 -6.34 -6.43 -10.42
C GLU A 217 -5.60 -7.11 -9.26
N LEU A 218 -6.27 -7.18 -8.09
CA LEU A 218 -5.70 -7.73 -6.87
C LEU A 218 -5.29 -9.20 -7.00
N HIS A 219 -6.06 -10.02 -7.73
CA HIS A 219 -5.74 -11.44 -7.90
C HIS A 219 -4.37 -11.63 -8.53
N SER A 220 -4.11 -10.98 -9.66
CA SER A 220 -2.82 -11.04 -10.35
C SER A 220 -1.69 -10.47 -9.48
N ALA A 221 -1.93 -9.34 -8.82
CA ALA A 221 -0.97 -8.68 -7.96
C ALA A 221 -0.57 -9.52 -6.74
N ASN A 222 -1.57 -10.02 -6.00
CA ASN A 222 -1.35 -10.79 -4.78
C ASN A 222 -0.69 -12.15 -5.05
N ILE A 223 -1.12 -12.82 -6.14
CA ILE A 223 -0.49 -14.08 -6.57
C ILE A 223 0.96 -13.84 -6.97
N ALA A 224 1.23 -12.85 -7.82
CA ALA A 224 2.59 -12.53 -8.25
C ALA A 224 3.51 -12.16 -7.08
N ALA A 225 3.05 -11.28 -6.17
CA ALA A 225 3.81 -10.86 -5.00
C ALA A 225 4.20 -12.02 -4.07
N LYS A 226 3.39 -13.08 -4.01
CA LYS A 226 3.66 -14.28 -3.20
C LYS A 226 4.43 -15.36 -3.96
N LEU A 227 4.19 -15.51 -5.25
CA LEU A 227 4.79 -16.56 -6.07
C LEU A 227 6.25 -16.25 -6.44
N LEU A 228 6.54 -15.01 -6.81
CA LEU A 228 7.87 -14.60 -7.26
C LEU A 228 8.98 -14.88 -6.24
N PRO A 229 8.87 -14.52 -4.95
CA PRO A 229 9.93 -14.82 -3.98
C PRO A 229 10.10 -16.32 -3.72
N GLN A 230 9.02 -17.11 -3.81
CA GLN A 230 9.10 -18.56 -3.59
C GLN A 230 9.81 -19.29 -4.71
N LEU A 231 9.69 -18.85 -5.96
CA LEU A 231 10.27 -19.48 -7.14
C LEU A 231 11.59 -18.86 -7.57
N GLY A 232 11.66 -17.52 -7.56
CA GLY A 232 12.81 -16.78 -8.06
C GLY A 232 13.85 -16.41 -7.00
N GLY A 233 13.54 -16.61 -5.73
CA GLY A 233 14.29 -16.05 -4.61
C GLY A 233 14.13 -14.52 -4.53
N GLY A 234 14.80 -13.90 -3.56
CA GLY A 234 14.71 -12.47 -3.30
C GLY A 234 14.00 -12.17 -1.99
N THR A 235 14.08 -10.91 -1.59
CA THR A 235 13.42 -10.40 -0.38
C THR A 235 12.21 -9.56 -0.77
N VAL A 236 11.11 -9.76 -0.06
CA VAL A 236 9.90 -8.96 -0.22
C VAL A 236 9.74 -8.06 0.99
N VAL A 237 9.48 -6.78 0.76
CA VAL A 237 9.11 -5.83 1.80
C VAL A 237 7.71 -5.31 1.51
N GLY A 238 6.83 -5.38 2.49
CA GLY A 238 5.45 -4.93 2.33
C GLY A 238 4.40 -6.04 2.41
N PRO A 239 3.15 -5.79 1.94
CA PRO A 239 2.76 -4.56 1.25
C PRO A 239 2.88 -3.31 2.13
N LEU A 240 3.43 -2.22 1.58
CA LEU A 240 3.38 -0.90 2.18
C LEU A 240 2.00 -0.30 1.91
N LEU A 241 1.29 0.08 2.94
CA LEU A 241 -0.01 0.74 2.82
C LEU A 241 0.23 2.24 2.59
N LEU A 242 -0.22 2.73 1.44
CA LEU A 242 -0.01 4.10 0.98
C LEU A 242 -1.34 4.81 0.75
N GLY A 243 -1.34 6.14 0.85
CA GLY A 243 -2.53 6.97 0.60
C GLY A 243 -3.31 7.38 1.84
N LEU A 244 -3.02 6.87 3.03
CA LEU A 244 -3.63 7.33 4.28
C LEU A 244 -3.07 8.68 4.73
N SER A 245 -3.88 9.46 5.45
CA SER A 245 -3.48 10.77 6.00
C SER A 245 -2.39 10.68 7.08
N HIS A 246 -2.19 9.52 7.65
CA HIS A 246 -1.16 9.23 8.65
C HIS A 246 -0.45 7.91 8.31
N PRO A 247 0.82 7.74 8.69
CA PRO A 247 1.58 6.53 8.42
C PRO A 247 1.02 5.34 9.21
N VAL A 248 0.51 4.36 8.49
CA VAL A 248 0.03 3.09 9.05
C VAL A 248 0.53 1.94 8.18
N GLN A 249 1.08 0.91 8.81
CA GLN A 249 1.45 -0.32 8.11
C GLN A 249 0.76 -1.54 8.72
N ILE A 250 0.34 -2.46 7.85
CA ILE A 250 -0.31 -3.70 8.24
C ILE A 250 0.60 -4.87 7.85
N VAL A 251 1.05 -5.60 8.85
CA VAL A 251 1.94 -6.76 8.68
C VAL A 251 1.11 -8.02 8.50
N ASN A 252 1.51 -8.88 7.57
CA ASN A 252 0.84 -10.16 7.33
C ASN A 252 0.96 -11.12 8.53
N MET A 253 0.03 -12.08 8.67
CA MET A 253 0.05 -13.07 9.76
C MET A 253 1.30 -13.96 9.77
N GLY A 254 1.94 -14.17 8.64
CA GLY A 254 3.19 -14.95 8.52
C GLY A 254 4.47 -14.12 8.58
N ALA A 255 4.39 -12.85 8.99
CA ALA A 255 5.53 -11.94 8.99
C ALA A 255 6.61 -12.35 9.99
N THR A 256 7.85 -12.14 9.58
CA THR A 256 9.05 -12.33 10.40
C THR A 256 9.33 -11.07 11.25
N VAL A 257 10.24 -11.20 12.21
CA VAL A 257 10.75 -10.04 12.97
C VAL A 257 11.36 -8.98 12.04
N SER A 258 12.07 -9.42 11.00
CA SER A 258 12.65 -8.52 10.00
C SER A 258 11.59 -7.72 9.25
N ASP A 259 10.45 -8.32 8.89
CA ASP A 259 9.35 -7.63 8.23
C ASP A 259 8.75 -6.55 9.14
N LEU A 260 8.58 -6.87 10.44
CA LEU A 260 8.11 -5.90 11.44
C LEU A 260 9.05 -4.70 11.56
N VAL A 261 10.36 -4.97 11.67
CA VAL A 261 11.38 -3.91 11.78
C VAL A 261 11.41 -3.05 10.52
N ASN A 262 11.37 -3.66 9.34
CA ASN A 262 11.38 -2.92 8.08
C ASN A 262 10.15 -2.01 7.94
N LEU A 263 8.96 -2.52 8.23
CA LEU A 263 7.73 -1.73 8.16
C LEU A 263 7.68 -0.64 9.23
N ALA A 264 8.19 -0.91 10.43
CA ALA A 264 8.30 0.11 11.48
C ALA A 264 9.27 1.24 11.07
N ALA A 265 10.42 0.89 10.49
CA ALA A 265 11.39 1.88 10.00
C ALA A 265 10.82 2.75 8.86
N LEU A 266 10.09 2.14 7.92
CA LEU A 266 9.44 2.87 6.83
C LEU A 266 8.31 3.76 7.34
N SER A 267 7.48 3.27 8.30
CA SER A 267 6.45 4.11 8.95
C SER A 267 7.06 5.31 9.66
N ALA A 268 8.18 5.08 10.33
CA ALA A 268 8.91 6.12 11.03
C ALA A 268 9.46 7.19 10.06
N HIS A 269 10.04 6.74 8.96
CA HIS A 269 10.53 7.63 7.91
C HIS A 269 9.39 8.49 7.31
N ASP A 270 8.23 7.88 7.05
CA ASP A 270 7.06 8.56 6.51
C ASP A 270 6.42 9.55 7.53
N ALA A 271 6.62 9.34 8.84
CA ALA A 271 6.13 10.23 9.90
C ALA A 271 6.97 11.49 10.10
N ILE A 272 8.23 11.51 9.65
CA ILE A 272 9.15 12.65 9.79
C ILE A 272 8.99 13.65 8.63
N ARG A 273 8.37 13.24 7.55
CA ARG A 273 8.12 14.05 6.34
C ARG A 273 6.78 14.78 6.41
#